data_5cbcd4cadd537b17b3fe5113b97cf26c
#
_entry.id   5cbcd4cadd537b17b3fe5113b97cf26c
#
_cell.length_a   1.000
_cell.length_b   1.000
_cell.length_c   1.000
_cell.angle_alpha   90.00
_cell.angle_beta   90.00
_cell.angle_gamma   90.00
#
_symmetry.space_group_name_H-M   'P 1'
#
loop_
_entity.id
_entity.type
_entity.pdbx_description
1 polymer ?
#
loop_
_entity_poly.entity_id
_entity_poly.type
_entity_poly.pdbx_seq_one_letter_code
_entity_poly.pdbx_strand_id
1 'polypeptide(L)'
;MNLKPIFTALLLSAIAISGCRKANLDVDTSSGDGSALGEISGVWAKGSTQVIKGDVIIPEGKSLIIEEGVTVLMDTVAKPEFIVKGNLYSRGTAENPIRFTVNDAYKTDAKKFGKLWGGILAAKTCQELVLDHTILEYGGNTTSDASTSVKQGLYKAVAGENVPALWFSNVNGKLIVVNSIVRNFQEDCTYIEGGKIIFANNTFYTTGVTGGEAMNFKSGCLADVGFNLVYSANTNALKLSNSGDRNPQAYIIAYNNTMVNTGWRRPSAKGGSVWLENTVHADLYNNLFANTRFGIKRDTKAPEDKRSVISNNLYYGYDQTTVNQFQPSKDIVAGVNDIISTKAGDNDPKFVNYPESTPVLNAVFNTAWDFHLQSGSPALNHGITNFTRHHAAGITVNGVTYVSPDPATYIGAFGTK
;
A
#
# COMPACT_ATOMS: atom_id res chain seq x y z
N MET A 1 84.42 28.20 -17.53
CA MET A 1 83.47 27.18 -18.01
C MET A 1 82.67 26.68 -16.79
N ASN A 2 81.46 27.25 -16.56
CA ASN A 2 80.71 27.01 -15.35
C ASN A 2 79.54 26.08 -15.69
N LEU A 3 79.52 24.89 -15.08
CA LEU A 3 78.48 23.95 -15.06
C LEU A 3 77.47 24.30 -13.94
N LYS A 4 76.20 24.56 -14.31
CA LYS A 4 75.11 24.69 -13.35
C LYS A 4 74.41 23.32 -13.13
N PRO A 5 74.11 22.95 -11.89
CA PRO A 5 73.34 21.74 -11.63
C PRO A 5 71.84 21.97 -11.84
N ILE A 6 71.18 21.01 -12.48
CA ILE A 6 69.76 20.93 -12.67
C ILE A 6 69.15 20.29 -11.41
N PHE A 7 68.28 21.03 -10.72
CA PHE A 7 67.44 20.49 -9.64
C PHE A 7 66.18 19.87 -10.23
N THR A 8 66.04 18.57 -10.09
CA THR A 8 64.83 17.83 -10.41
C THR A 8 63.94 17.83 -9.17
N ALA A 9 62.81 18.56 -9.21
CA ALA A 9 61.80 18.54 -8.18
C ALA A 9 60.92 17.32 -8.32
N LEU A 10 60.99 16.39 -7.36
CA LEU A 10 60.08 15.26 -7.25
C LEU A 10 58.76 15.73 -6.62
N LEU A 11 57.68 15.72 -7.41
CA LEU A 11 56.32 16.01 -6.93
C LEU A 11 55.77 14.73 -6.30
N LEU A 12 55.70 14.66 -4.98
CA LEU A 12 54.95 13.63 -4.25
C LEU A 12 53.46 13.97 -4.31
N SER A 13 52.72 13.26 -5.13
CA SER A 13 51.25 13.27 -5.11
C SER A 13 50.75 12.43 -3.91
N ALA A 14 50.27 13.09 -2.87
CA ALA A 14 49.56 12.46 -1.79
C ALA A 14 48.15 12.02 -2.29
N ILE A 15 47.98 10.73 -2.49
CA ILE A 15 46.66 10.14 -2.73
C ILE A 15 45.94 10.14 -1.39
N ALA A 16 45.01 11.07 -1.21
CA ALA A 16 44.06 11.04 -0.11
C ALA A 16 43.08 9.88 -0.32
N ILE A 17 43.32 8.77 0.34
CA ILE A 17 42.38 7.66 0.45
C ILE A 17 41.22 8.17 1.35
N SER A 18 40.16 8.62 0.71
CA SER A 18 38.92 8.94 1.39
C SER A 18 38.30 7.61 1.87
N GLY A 19 38.69 7.21 3.08
CA GLY A 19 38.09 6.06 3.73
C GLY A 19 36.59 6.35 3.98
N CYS A 20 35.70 5.62 3.29
CA CYS A 20 34.32 5.50 3.73
C CYS A 20 34.33 5.05 5.19
N ARG A 21 34.10 5.97 6.12
CA ARG A 21 33.71 5.60 7.48
C ARG A 21 32.34 4.91 7.35
N LYS A 22 32.33 3.58 7.49
CA LYS A 22 31.09 2.89 7.90
C LYS A 22 30.64 3.59 9.19
N ALA A 23 29.52 4.27 9.14
CA ALA A 23 28.88 4.71 10.36
C ALA A 23 28.68 3.45 11.21
N ASN A 24 29.30 3.41 12.37
CA ASN A 24 28.97 2.42 13.38
C ASN A 24 27.52 2.71 13.76
N LEU A 25 26.61 1.93 13.18
CA LEU A 25 25.24 1.88 13.66
C LEU A 25 25.34 1.15 15.01
N ASP A 26 25.20 1.89 16.09
CA ASP A 26 25.03 1.29 17.41
C ASP A 26 23.80 0.40 17.36
N VAL A 27 24.04 -0.90 17.33
CA VAL A 27 23.00 -1.93 17.44
C VAL A 27 22.67 -2.01 18.91
N ASP A 28 21.75 -1.18 19.37
CA ASP A 28 21.15 -1.35 20.68
C ASP A 28 20.11 -2.48 20.60
N THR A 29 20.59 -3.71 20.69
CA THR A 29 19.73 -4.89 20.83
C THR A 29 19.33 -5.00 22.29
N SER A 30 18.23 -4.36 22.62
CA SER A 30 17.61 -4.54 23.93
C SER A 30 17.08 -5.97 24.07
N SER A 31 17.53 -6.62 25.13
CA SER A 31 17.24 -7.92 25.70
C SER A 31 17.89 -9.14 25.01
N GLY A 32 18.67 -9.89 25.79
CA GLY A 32 19.40 -11.08 25.37
C GLY A 32 18.56 -12.31 25.00
N ASP A 33 17.25 -12.16 24.80
CA ASP A 33 16.32 -13.21 24.39
C ASP A 33 15.75 -13.01 22.97
N GLY A 34 16.24 -12.01 22.21
CA GLY A 34 15.76 -11.71 20.86
C GLY A 34 14.36 -11.04 20.84
N SER A 35 13.88 -10.52 21.96
CA SER A 35 12.62 -9.78 22.02
C SER A 35 12.86 -8.28 21.93
N ALA A 36 12.00 -7.56 21.18
CA ALA A 36 12.02 -6.10 21.06
C ALA A 36 10.86 -5.47 21.81
N LEU A 37 11.15 -4.39 22.53
CA LEU A 37 10.21 -3.58 23.32
C LEU A 37 10.78 -2.17 23.49
N GLY A 38 9.94 -1.14 23.35
CA GLY A 38 10.36 0.25 23.51
C GLY A 38 11.08 0.81 22.29
N GLU A 39 12.15 1.59 22.49
CA GLU A 39 12.86 2.22 21.39
C GLU A 39 13.75 1.22 20.62
N ILE A 40 13.63 1.23 19.29
CA ILE A 40 14.37 0.37 18.37
C ILE A 40 14.97 1.17 17.22
N SER A 41 16.14 0.79 16.76
CA SER A 41 16.80 1.34 15.57
C SER A 41 17.91 0.42 15.08
N GLY A 42 18.57 0.76 13.98
CA GLY A 42 19.69 -0.01 13.45
C GLY A 42 19.29 -1.00 12.38
N VAL A 43 19.79 -2.23 12.41
CA VAL A 43 19.57 -3.24 11.39
C VAL A 43 19.07 -4.53 11.99
N TRP A 44 17.98 -5.06 11.46
CA TRP A 44 17.54 -6.44 11.70
C TRP A 44 18.09 -7.31 10.57
N ALA A 45 19.01 -8.20 10.93
CA ALA A 45 19.79 -8.97 9.97
C ALA A 45 18.94 -10.00 9.22
N LYS A 46 19.33 -10.25 7.98
CA LYS A 46 18.73 -11.20 7.05
C LYS A 46 18.31 -12.52 7.72
N GLY A 47 17.04 -12.91 7.49
CA GLY A 47 16.48 -14.18 7.94
C GLY A 47 16.25 -14.30 9.44
N SER A 48 16.52 -13.24 10.22
CA SER A 48 16.32 -13.28 11.68
C SER A 48 14.82 -13.21 12.03
N THR A 49 14.50 -13.65 13.25
CA THR A 49 13.17 -13.50 13.85
C THR A 49 13.26 -12.50 14.99
N GLN A 50 12.42 -11.46 14.94
CA GLN A 50 12.29 -10.45 15.97
C GLN A 50 10.94 -10.63 16.68
N VAL A 51 10.94 -10.99 17.96
CA VAL A 51 9.72 -11.18 18.73
C VAL A 51 9.34 -9.85 19.40
N ILE A 52 8.17 -9.31 19.06
CA ILE A 52 7.68 -8.02 19.56
C ILE A 52 6.72 -8.28 20.72
N LYS A 53 7.17 -8.05 21.93
CA LYS A 53 6.41 -8.34 23.16
C LYS A 53 5.64 -7.14 23.75
N GLY A 54 5.72 -5.99 23.11
CA GLY A 54 5.02 -4.76 23.48
C GLY A 54 5.24 -3.70 22.41
N ASP A 55 4.74 -2.50 22.63
CA ASP A 55 4.90 -1.41 21.66
C ASP A 55 6.36 -1.11 21.39
N VAL A 56 6.70 -0.93 20.12
CA VAL A 56 8.03 -0.53 19.66
C VAL A 56 7.97 0.82 18.97
N ILE A 57 9.02 1.62 19.15
CA ILE A 57 9.11 2.98 18.61
C ILE A 57 10.45 3.15 17.91
N ILE A 58 10.43 3.51 16.63
CA ILE A 58 11.62 4.04 15.95
C ILE A 58 11.69 5.53 16.26
N PRO A 59 12.67 6.01 17.07
CA PRO A 59 12.73 7.40 17.48
C PRO A 59 12.97 8.35 16.29
N GLU A 60 12.55 9.59 16.44
CA GLU A 60 12.84 10.65 15.48
C GLU A 60 14.35 10.78 15.23
N GLY A 61 14.74 10.96 13.96
CA GLY A 61 16.14 11.02 13.53
C GLY A 61 16.87 9.68 13.51
N LYS A 62 16.22 8.59 13.94
CA LYS A 62 16.76 7.23 13.83
C LYS A 62 16.12 6.47 12.67
N SER A 63 16.74 5.37 12.29
CA SER A 63 16.24 4.49 11.23
C SER A 63 16.30 3.04 11.65
N LEU A 64 15.32 2.27 11.21
CA LEU A 64 15.35 0.80 11.25
C LEU A 64 15.42 0.27 9.82
N ILE A 65 16.43 -0.54 9.55
CA ILE A 65 16.57 -1.30 8.32
C ILE A 65 16.22 -2.76 8.62
N ILE A 66 15.25 -3.29 7.89
CA ILE A 66 14.87 -4.70 8.00
C ILE A 66 15.32 -5.36 6.71
N GLU A 67 16.22 -6.32 6.82
CA GLU A 67 16.77 -7.06 5.68
C GLU A 67 15.84 -8.22 5.25
N GLU A 68 16.08 -8.76 4.07
CA GLU A 68 15.25 -9.80 3.46
C GLU A 68 15.06 -11.04 4.36
N GLY A 69 13.87 -11.62 4.33
CA GLY A 69 13.52 -12.84 5.06
C GLY A 69 13.30 -12.65 6.57
N VAL A 70 13.41 -11.44 7.09
CA VAL A 70 13.14 -11.17 8.51
C VAL A 70 11.67 -11.45 8.84
N THR A 71 11.45 -12.16 9.95
CA THR A 71 10.11 -12.35 10.53
C THR A 71 9.96 -11.46 11.77
N VAL A 72 9.02 -10.52 11.72
CA VAL A 72 8.61 -9.66 12.84
C VAL A 72 7.38 -10.31 13.48
N LEU A 73 7.59 -11.04 14.57
CA LEU A 73 6.59 -11.89 15.22
C LEU A 73 5.92 -11.13 16.37
N MET A 74 4.66 -10.74 16.16
CA MET A 74 3.88 -9.94 17.10
C MET A 74 3.27 -10.83 18.21
N ASP A 75 3.41 -10.40 19.45
CA ASP A 75 2.74 -11.03 20.59
C ASP A 75 1.23 -10.76 20.56
N THR A 76 0.43 -11.81 20.51
CA THR A 76 -1.03 -11.70 20.37
C THR A 76 -1.76 -11.38 21.68
N VAL A 77 -1.06 -11.42 22.82
CA VAL A 77 -1.58 -11.00 24.12
C VAL A 77 -1.32 -9.53 24.35
N ALA A 78 -0.08 -9.09 24.15
CA ALA A 78 0.30 -7.67 24.26
C ALA A 78 -0.30 -6.82 23.14
N LYS A 79 -0.50 -7.40 21.93
CA LYS A 79 -1.06 -6.72 20.74
C LYS A 79 -0.34 -5.42 20.40
N PRO A 80 0.98 -5.46 20.18
CA PRO A 80 1.82 -4.26 20.09
C PRO A 80 1.44 -3.37 18.92
N GLU A 81 1.70 -2.07 19.08
CA GLU A 81 1.75 -1.08 18.01
C GLU A 81 3.20 -0.90 17.54
N PHE A 82 3.41 -0.76 16.23
CA PHE A 82 4.71 -0.51 15.63
C PHE A 82 4.79 0.97 15.19
N ILE A 83 5.40 1.81 16.04
CA ILE A 83 5.40 3.26 15.87
C ILE A 83 6.66 3.73 15.17
N VAL A 84 6.52 4.52 14.11
CA VAL A 84 7.63 5.04 13.32
C VAL A 84 7.63 6.56 13.39
N LYS A 85 8.48 7.13 14.26
CA LYS A 85 8.76 8.57 14.31
C LYS A 85 10.00 8.93 13.47
N GLY A 86 10.93 8.00 13.36
CA GLY A 86 12.09 8.05 12.47
C GLY A 86 11.77 7.45 11.09
N ASN A 87 12.70 6.68 10.51
CA ASN A 87 12.51 6.07 9.20
C ASN A 87 12.46 4.53 9.29
N LEU A 88 11.68 3.92 8.41
CA LEU A 88 11.58 2.46 8.29
C LEU A 88 11.90 2.04 6.85
N TYR A 89 12.83 1.11 6.71
CA TYR A 89 13.20 0.50 5.43
C TYR A 89 13.06 -1.02 5.52
N SER A 90 11.87 -1.53 5.18
CA SER A 90 11.58 -2.95 5.05
C SER A 90 11.80 -3.37 3.60
N ARG A 91 12.91 -4.05 3.31
CA ARG A 91 13.33 -4.42 1.96
C ARG A 91 13.57 -5.92 1.88
N GLY A 92 12.52 -6.66 1.50
CA GLY A 92 12.59 -8.07 1.19
C GLY A 92 12.92 -8.34 -0.28
N THR A 93 12.79 -9.61 -0.67
CA THR A 93 12.79 -10.07 -2.06
C THR A 93 11.59 -10.99 -2.31
N ALA A 94 11.32 -11.31 -3.56
CA ALA A 94 10.22 -12.22 -3.89
C ALA A 94 10.40 -13.60 -3.23
N GLU A 95 11.64 -14.09 -3.17
CA GLU A 95 12.00 -15.37 -2.57
C GLU A 95 12.05 -15.30 -1.04
N ASN A 96 12.45 -14.14 -0.50
CA ASN A 96 12.63 -13.93 0.94
C ASN A 96 11.89 -12.66 1.41
N PRO A 97 10.54 -12.63 1.39
CA PRO A 97 9.78 -11.48 1.85
C PRO A 97 9.94 -11.27 3.36
N ILE A 98 9.85 -10.01 3.77
CA ILE A 98 9.76 -9.66 5.19
C ILE A 98 8.32 -9.88 5.65
N ARG A 99 8.13 -10.36 6.90
CA ARG A 99 6.79 -10.69 7.42
C ARG A 99 6.55 -10.00 8.75
N PHE A 100 5.57 -9.10 8.82
CA PHE A 100 4.97 -8.63 10.06
C PHE A 100 3.75 -9.50 10.33
N THR A 101 3.87 -10.43 11.27
CA THR A 101 2.96 -11.57 11.40
C THR A 101 2.78 -12.00 12.85
N VAL A 102 1.96 -13.02 13.05
CA VAL A 102 1.73 -13.70 14.33
C VAL A 102 2.15 -15.16 14.23
N ASN A 103 2.20 -15.87 15.36
CA ASN A 103 2.48 -17.31 15.38
C ASN A 103 1.47 -18.08 14.52
N ASP A 104 1.93 -19.10 13.81
CA ASP A 104 1.13 -19.89 12.86
C ASP A 104 -0.12 -20.52 13.49
N ALA A 105 -0.08 -20.83 14.78
CA ALA A 105 -1.23 -21.33 15.52
C ALA A 105 -2.44 -20.36 15.52
N TYR A 106 -2.21 -19.08 15.27
CA TYR A 106 -3.26 -18.07 15.17
C TYR A 106 -3.71 -17.78 13.72
N LYS A 107 -3.03 -18.33 12.72
CA LYS A 107 -3.33 -18.08 11.30
C LYS A 107 -4.45 -18.99 10.79
N THR A 108 -5.63 -18.83 11.34
CA THR A 108 -6.82 -19.62 10.97
C THR A 108 -7.90 -18.73 10.35
N ASP A 109 -8.83 -19.34 9.61
CA ASP A 109 -9.98 -18.62 9.05
C ASP A 109 -10.83 -17.93 10.12
N ALA A 110 -10.95 -18.51 11.29
CA ALA A 110 -11.65 -17.91 12.43
C ALA A 110 -10.95 -16.66 12.98
N LYS A 111 -9.64 -16.53 12.75
CA LYS A 111 -8.82 -15.42 13.25
C LYS A 111 -8.42 -14.40 12.18
N LYS A 112 -8.88 -14.56 10.92
CA LYS A 112 -8.53 -13.62 9.83
C LYS A 112 -8.85 -12.15 10.11
N PHE A 113 -9.76 -11.87 11.02
CA PHE A 113 -10.07 -10.52 11.53
C PHE A 113 -9.86 -10.43 13.04
N GLY A 114 -8.86 -11.14 13.57
CA GLY A 114 -8.68 -11.39 15.00
C GLY A 114 -8.10 -10.23 15.81
N LYS A 115 -7.71 -9.11 15.19
CA LYS A 115 -7.11 -7.96 15.90
C LYS A 115 -5.92 -8.39 16.76
N LEU A 116 -5.00 -9.17 16.18
CA LEU A 116 -3.99 -9.87 16.97
C LEU A 116 -2.77 -9.00 17.31
N TRP A 117 -2.62 -7.85 16.64
CA TRP A 117 -1.65 -6.78 16.92
C TRP A 117 -2.18 -5.47 16.34
N GLY A 118 -1.50 -4.35 16.56
CA GLY A 118 -1.89 -3.05 16.02
C GLY A 118 -1.69 -2.96 14.52
N GLY A 119 -0.76 -2.13 14.12
CA GLY A 119 -0.34 -1.84 12.75
C GLY A 119 0.95 -1.05 12.79
N ILE A 120 1.43 -0.60 11.63
CA ILE A 120 2.56 0.32 11.49
C ILE A 120 2.02 1.75 11.47
N LEU A 121 2.39 2.54 12.47
CA LEU A 121 1.92 3.91 12.65
C LEU A 121 3.07 4.92 12.45
N ALA A 122 3.14 5.51 11.24
CA ALA A 122 4.18 6.46 10.88
C ALA A 122 3.72 7.90 11.15
N ALA A 123 4.36 8.52 12.12
CA ALA A 123 4.09 9.87 12.60
C ALA A 123 4.50 10.96 11.59
N LYS A 124 4.10 12.21 11.83
CA LYS A 124 4.44 13.39 11.00
C LYS A 124 5.96 13.63 10.88
N THR A 125 6.76 13.08 11.77
CA THR A 125 8.22 13.19 11.76
C THR A 125 8.90 12.12 10.91
N CYS A 126 8.18 11.04 10.51
CA CYS A 126 8.70 10.00 9.63
C CYS A 126 8.93 10.57 8.22
N GLN A 127 10.19 10.70 7.82
CA GLN A 127 10.55 11.27 6.52
C GLN A 127 10.50 10.24 5.39
N GLU A 128 10.85 8.99 5.68
CA GLU A 128 10.94 7.92 4.68
C GLU A 128 10.41 6.61 5.26
N LEU A 129 9.47 5.99 4.55
CA LEU A 129 8.98 4.66 4.85
C LEU A 129 8.92 3.82 3.58
N VAL A 130 9.55 2.66 3.62
CA VAL A 130 9.59 1.68 2.53
C VAL A 130 9.05 0.34 3.01
N LEU A 131 8.08 -0.20 2.29
CA LEU A 131 7.67 -1.59 2.34
C LEU A 131 7.85 -2.17 0.95
N ASP A 132 8.89 -2.95 0.73
CA ASP A 132 9.19 -3.64 -0.52
C ASP A 132 9.28 -5.14 -0.26
N HIS A 133 8.51 -5.96 -0.97
CA HIS A 133 8.35 -7.40 -0.70
C HIS A 133 8.08 -7.67 0.80
N THR A 134 7.13 -6.92 1.35
CA THR A 134 6.75 -6.99 2.77
C THR A 134 5.32 -7.52 2.91
N ILE A 135 5.11 -8.43 3.85
CA ILE A 135 3.80 -8.99 4.16
C ILE A 135 3.34 -8.44 5.51
N LEU A 136 2.18 -7.77 5.54
CA LEU A 136 1.50 -7.34 6.76
C LEU A 136 0.22 -8.15 6.93
N GLU A 137 0.05 -8.83 8.06
CA GLU A 137 -1.10 -9.71 8.25
C GLU A 137 -1.57 -9.83 9.70
N TYR A 138 -2.90 -10.08 9.89
CA TYR A 138 -3.58 -10.39 11.15
C TYR A 138 -3.60 -9.27 12.20
N GLY A 139 -3.45 -8.02 11.81
CA GLY A 139 -3.51 -6.87 12.72
C GLY A 139 -4.88 -6.18 12.80
N GLY A 140 -4.84 -4.92 13.17
CA GLY A 140 -6.03 -4.07 13.29
C GLY A 140 -6.64 -4.05 14.69
N ASN A 141 -5.80 -4.11 15.75
CA ASN A 141 -6.27 -4.03 17.12
C ASN A 141 -7.03 -2.73 17.38
N THR A 142 -7.96 -2.79 18.32
CA THR A 142 -8.70 -1.61 18.78
C THR A 142 -7.90 -0.87 19.85
N THR A 143 -7.74 0.44 19.68
CA THR A 143 -7.04 1.30 20.63
C THR A 143 -7.80 1.42 21.96
N SER A 144 -7.08 1.73 23.02
CA SER A 144 -7.59 2.09 24.34
C SER A 144 -6.89 3.34 24.86
N ASP A 145 -7.33 3.90 25.95
CA ASP A 145 -6.62 5.02 26.61
C ASP A 145 -5.18 4.65 27.02
N ALA A 146 -4.89 3.36 27.15
CA ALA A 146 -3.56 2.85 27.44
C ALA A 146 -2.66 2.74 26.20
N SER A 147 -3.23 2.74 24.99
CA SER A 147 -2.47 2.61 23.73
C SER A 147 -1.46 3.73 23.56
N THR A 148 -0.26 3.40 23.12
CA THR A 148 0.81 4.38 22.88
C THR A 148 0.41 5.39 21.79
N SER A 149 -0.29 4.96 20.75
CA SER A 149 -0.82 5.84 19.70
C SER A 149 -1.76 6.90 20.27
N VAL A 150 -2.67 6.54 21.18
CA VAL A 150 -3.60 7.49 21.83
C VAL A 150 -2.84 8.47 22.71
N LYS A 151 -1.96 7.99 23.60
CA LYS A 151 -1.15 8.83 24.50
C LYS A 151 -0.25 9.82 23.76
N GLN A 152 0.21 9.45 22.56
CA GLN A 152 1.14 10.27 21.77
C GLN A 152 0.47 11.09 20.66
N GLY A 153 -0.86 11.09 20.59
CA GLY A 153 -1.60 11.86 19.59
C GLY A 153 -1.41 11.37 18.16
N LEU A 154 -1.21 10.06 17.97
CA LEU A 154 -1.00 9.44 16.66
C LEU A 154 -2.31 8.89 16.09
N TYR A 155 -2.37 8.74 14.77
CA TYR A 155 -3.56 8.31 14.04
C TYR A 155 -4.77 9.19 14.42
N LYS A 156 -5.89 8.62 14.77
CA LYS A 156 -7.08 9.36 15.24
C LYS A 156 -6.98 9.79 16.70
N ALA A 157 -5.98 9.29 17.44
CA ALA A 157 -5.71 9.62 18.84
C ALA A 157 -6.90 9.43 19.79
N VAL A 158 -7.77 8.48 19.50
CA VAL A 158 -9.01 8.21 20.25
C VAL A 158 -9.08 6.74 20.60
N ALA A 159 -9.43 6.44 21.85
CA ALA A 159 -9.73 5.06 22.27
C ALA A 159 -10.96 4.51 21.56
N GLY A 160 -10.94 3.21 21.24
CA GLY A 160 -12.02 2.53 20.53
C GLY A 160 -11.88 2.50 19.00
N GLU A 161 -10.87 3.17 18.44
CA GLU A 161 -10.59 3.12 16.99
C GLU A 161 -9.77 1.87 16.64
N ASN A 162 -10.08 1.28 15.49
CA ASN A 162 -9.27 0.18 14.98
C ASN A 162 -8.06 0.72 14.22
N VAL A 163 -6.88 0.17 14.48
CA VAL A 163 -5.64 0.59 13.83
C VAL A 163 -5.55 0.02 12.42
N PRO A 164 -5.20 0.82 11.39
CA PRO A 164 -4.95 0.30 10.04
C PRO A 164 -3.64 -0.50 9.99
N ALA A 165 -3.45 -1.30 8.94
CA ALA A 165 -2.18 -2.00 8.77
C ALA A 165 -1.02 -1.02 8.60
N LEU A 166 -1.25 0.09 7.89
CA LEU A 166 -0.30 1.18 7.71
C LEU A 166 -1.01 2.54 7.82
N TRP A 167 -0.59 3.35 8.76
CA TRP A 167 -0.89 4.78 8.79
C TRP A 167 0.38 5.59 8.51
N PHE A 168 0.27 6.60 7.64
CA PHE A 168 1.37 7.51 7.31
C PHE A 168 0.83 8.95 7.25
N SER A 169 1.50 9.90 7.89
CA SER A 169 0.94 11.25 8.08
C SER A 169 1.88 12.41 7.78
N ASN A 170 3.05 12.19 7.20
CA ASN A 170 3.96 13.27 6.84
C ASN A 170 3.70 13.79 5.41
N VAL A 171 3.18 15.01 5.27
CA VAL A 171 2.91 15.65 3.97
C VAL A 171 4.17 15.88 3.12
N ASN A 172 5.34 16.01 3.75
CA ASN A 172 6.63 16.18 3.09
C ASN A 172 7.41 14.85 2.97
N GLY A 173 6.90 13.79 3.56
CA GLY A 173 7.55 12.49 3.60
C GLY A 173 7.43 11.73 2.29
N LYS A 174 8.14 10.60 2.25
CA LYS A 174 8.16 9.67 1.12
C LYS A 174 7.67 8.32 1.59
N LEU A 175 6.68 7.78 0.91
CA LEU A 175 6.08 6.48 1.21
C LEU A 175 6.14 5.59 -0.03
N ILE A 176 6.82 4.48 0.10
CA ILE A 176 6.95 3.46 -0.94
C ILE A 176 6.34 2.16 -0.42
N VAL A 177 5.32 1.65 -1.09
CA VAL A 177 4.76 0.32 -0.84
C VAL A 177 4.71 -0.39 -2.17
N VAL A 178 5.60 -1.33 -2.37
CA VAL A 178 5.73 -2.04 -3.65
C VAL A 178 5.90 -3.55 -3.44
N ASN A 179 5.42 -4.36 -4.38
CA ASN A 179 5.58 -5.82 -4.37
C ASN A 179 5.14 -6.48 -3.06
N SER A 180 4.24 -5.85 -2.32
CA SER A 180 3.91 -6.19 -0.94
C SER A 180 2.49 -6.77 -0.82
N ILE A 181 2.25 -7.50 0.27
CA ILE A 181 0.96 -8.13 0.54
C ILE A 181 0.42 -7.58 1.86
N VAL A 182 -0.81 -7.07 1.84
CA VAL A 182 -1.53 -6.68 3.06
C VAL A 182 -2.83 -7.45 3.15
N ARG A 183 -3.03 -8.19 4.24
CA ARG A 183 -4.16 -9.12 4.35
C ARG A 183 -4.63 -9.35 5.77
N ASN A 184 -5.89 -9.77 5.90
CA ASN A 184 -6.46 -10.24 7.16
C ASN A 184 -6.42 -9.17 8.28
N PHE A 185 -6.72 -7.93 7.92
CA PHE A 185 -6.85 -6.83 8.89
C PHE A 185 -8.32 -6.56 9.22
N GLN A 186 -8.58 -6.19 10.47
CA GLN A 186 -9.93 -5.90 10.97
C GLN A 186 -10.53 -4.62 10.35
N GLU A 187 -9.68 -3.65 10.03
CA GLU A 187 -10.04 -2.32 9.53
C GLU A 187 -9.35 -2.05 8.18
N ASP A 188 -9.10 -0.81 7.83
CA ASP A 188 -8.39 -0.41 6.62
C ASP A 188 -7.00 -1.06 6.54
N CYS A 189 -6.59 -1.45 5.36
CA CYS A 189 -5.19 -1.83 5.17
C CYS A 189 -4.29 -0.60 5.25
N THR A 190 -4.68 0.52 4.61
CA THR A 190 -3.89 1.74 4.68
C THR A 190 -4.76 2.97 4.96
N TYR A 191 -4.19 3.94 5.69
CA TYR A 191 -4.79 5.25 5.95
C TYR A 191 -3.70 6.31 5.80
N ILE A 192 -3.67 7.00 4.65
CA ILE A 192 -2.54 7.84 4.24
C ILE A 192 -2.95 9.31 4.22
N GLU A 193 -2.24 10.12 4.98
CA GLU A 193 -2.54 11.53 5.26
C GLU A 193 -1.44 12.48 4.78
N GLY A 194 -0.82 12.18 3.66
CA GLY A 194 0.16 13.03 3.01
C GLY A 194 1.38 12.28 2.47
N GLY A 195 2.19 12.98 1.72
CA GLY A 195 3.49 12.52 1.21
C GLY A 195 3.56 12.35 -0.31
N LYS A 196 4.79 12.08 -0.78
CA LYS A 196 5.08 11.59 -2.13
C LYS A 196 5.02 10.06 -2.10
N ILE A 197 4.15 9.47 -2.92
CA ILE A 197 3.71 8.09 -2.69
C ILE A 197 3.79 7.27 -3.97
N ILE A 198 4.38 6.08 -3.87
CA ILE A 198 4.29 5.01 -4.88
C ILE A 198 3.68 3.78 -4.23
N PHE A 199 2.53 3.34 -4.72
CA PHE A 199 1.90 2.07 -4.41
C PHE A 199 1.84 1.23 -5.68
N ALA A 200 2.68 0.21 -5.82
CA ALA A 200 2.75 -0.54 -7.07
C ALA A 200 2.96 -2.05 -6.86
N ASN A 201 2.30 -2.85 -7.71
CA ASN A 201 2.43 -4.32 -7.71
C ASN A 201 2.10 -4.97 -6.36
N ASN A 202 1.20 -4.38 -5.60
CA ASN A 202 0.79 -4.92 -4.30
C ASN A 202 -0.45 -5.80 -4.44
N THR A 203 -0.62 -6.71 -3.48
CA THR A 203 -1.83 -7.50 -3.33
C THR A 203 -2.48 -7.20 -1.98
N PHE A 204 -3.74 -6.74 -2.02
CA PHE A 204 -4.56 -6.49 -0.84
C PHE A 204 -5.73 -7.46 -0.83
N TYR A 205 -5.94 -8.20 0.23
CA TYR A 205 -7.09 -9.09 0.30
C TYR A 205 -7.60 -9.32 1.72
N THR A 206 -8.86 -9.69 1.81
CA THR A 206 -9.54 -10.01 3.07
C THR A 206 -9.39 -8.86 4.07
N THR A 207 -9.82 -7.65 3.65
CA THR A 207 -9.70 -6.44 4.47
C THR A 207 -11.04 -6.03 5.07
N GLY A 208 -11.03 -5.76 6.36
CA GLY A 208 -12.11 -5.13 7.09
C GLY A 208 -13.32 -6.00 7.40
N VAL A 209 -13.96 -5.64 8.50
CA VAL A 209 -15.30 -6.13 8.91
C VAL A 209 -16.25 -4.95 9.12
N THR A 210 -15.78 -3.87 9.75
CA THR A 210 -16.58 -2.66 10.00
C THR A 210 -16.23 -1.52 9.06
N GLY A 211 -14.96 -1.22 8.86
CA GLY A 211 -14.39 -0.39 7.81
C GLY A 211 -13.87 -1.25 6.66
N GLY A 212 -12.62 -1.11 6.31
CA GLY A 212 -11.90 -2.02 5.42
C GLY A 212 -11.79 -1.52 4.00
N GLU A 213 -11.29 -0.31 3.86
CA GLU A 213 -10.68 0.15 2.64
C GLU A 213 -9.30 -0.52 2.46
N ALA A 214 -8.98 -0.97 1.24
CA ALA A 214 -7.64 -1.47 0.98
C ALA A 214 -6.64 -0.30 0.94
N MET A 215 -6.93 0.75 0.19
CA MET A 215 -6.11 1.95 0.08
C MET A 215 -6.96 3.20 0.32
N ASN A 216 -6.65 3.97 1.37
CA ASN A 216 -7.40 5.15 1.80
C ASN A 216 -6.46 6.36 1.82
N PHE A 217 -6.63 7.28 0.86
CA PHE A 217 -5.81 8.49 0.72
C PHE A 217 -6.62 9.73 1.12
N LYS A 218 -5.94 10.64 1.82
CA LYS A 218 -6.48 11.91 2.33
C LYS A 218 -5.73 13.11 1.75
N SER A 219 -6.10 14.32 2.16
CA SER A 219 -5.38 15.54 1.78
C SER A 219 -3.87 15.45 2.09
N GLY A 220 -3.05 16.15 1.31
CA GLY A 220 -1.59 16.12 1.42
C GLY A 220 -0.90 15.03 0.58
N CYS A 221 -1.65 14.13 -0.09
CA CYS A 221 -1.09 13.03 -0.85
C CYS A 221 -0.84 13.41 -2.32
N LEU A 222 0.36 13.12 -2.82
CA LEU A 222 0.68 13.04 -4.25
C LEU A 222 1.07 11.59 -4.55
N ALA A 223 0.17 10.82 -5.17
CA ALA A 223 0.32 9.37 -5.25
C ALA A 223 0.17 8.82 -6.67
N ASP A 224 1.08 7.91 -7.03
CA ASP A 224 0.89 6.98 -8.13
C ASP A 224 0.53 5.59 -7.57
N VAL A 225 -0.60 5.05 -8.03
CA VAL A 225 -1.18 3.80 -7.55
C VAL A 225 -1.41 2.88 -8.74
N GLY A 226 -0.45 2.02 -9.03
CA GLY A 226 -0.46 1.22 -10.26
C GLY A 226 -0.26 -0.27 -10.07
N PHE A 227 -0.90 -1.09 -10.91
CA PHE A 227 -0.71 -2.55 -10.98
C PHE A 227 -0.98 -3.29 -9.66
N ASN A 228 -1.89 -2.79 -8.83
CA ASN A 228 -2.28 -3.46 -7.60
C ASN A 228 -3.45 -4.41 -7.84
N LEU A 229 -3.44 -5.55 -7.16
CA LEU A 229 -4.57 -6.46 -7.04
C LEU A 229 -5.28 -6.21 -5.71
N VAL A 230 -6.59 -5.98 -5.76
CA VAL A 230 -7.43 -5.88 -4.58
C VAL A 230 -8.55 -6.91 -4.65
N TYR A 231 -8.58 -7.83 -3.69
CA TYR A 231 -9.61 -8.84 -3.60
C TYR A 231 -10.41 -8.68 -2.31
N SER A 232 -11.74 -8.62 -2.44
CA SER A 232 -12.68 -8.65 -1.32
C SER A 232 -12.40 -7.62 -0.22
N ALA A 233 -12.08 -6.37 -0.60
CA ALA A 233 -12.14 -5.27 0.35
C ALA A 233 -13.60 -5.10 0.84
N ASN A 234 -13.77 -4.93 2.15
CA ASN A 234 -15.12 -4.85 2.75
C ASN A 234 -15.89 -3.62 2.25
N THR A 235 -15.22 -2.47 2.17
CA THR A 235 -15.80 -1.19 1.72
C THR A 235 -15.27 -0.82 0.34
N ASN A 236 -14.10 -0.21 0.23
CA ASN A 236 -13.55 0.22 -1.05
C ASN A 236 -12.17 -0.41 -1.30
N ALA A 237 -11.86 -0.68 -2.56
CA ALA A 237 -10.48 -0.94 -2.95
C ALA A 237 -9.66 0.35 -2.84
N LEU A 238 -10.19 1.47 -3.38
CA LEU A 238 -9.61 2.80 -3.30
C LEU A 238 -10.63 3.77 -2.69
N LYS A 239 -10.27 4.40 -1.58
CA LYS A 239 -10.96 5.58 -1.08
C LYS A 239 -10.07 6.79 -1.31
N LEU A 240 -10.51 7.67 -2.20
CA LEU A 240 -9.79 8.86 -2.62
C LEU A 240 -10.55 10.08 -2.10
N SER A 241 -9.91 10.82 -1.19
CA SER A 241 -10.54 11.90 -0.47
C SER A 241 -9.55 13.05 -0.27
N ASN A 242 -10.03 14.29 -0.38
CA ASN A 242 -9.25 15.44 0.04
C ASN A 242 -9.65 15.91 1.45
N SER A 243 -10.19 15.02 2.29
CA SER A 243 -10.56 15.35 3.66
C SER A 243 -9.35 15.61 4.55
N GLY A 244 -9.51 16.56 5.49
CA GLY A 244 -8.43 17.12 6.31
C GLY A 244 -7.82 18.35 5.66
N ASP A 245 -7.21 19.23 6.46
CA ASP A 245 -6.74 20.55 6.05
C ASP A 245 -5.26 20.56 5.62
N ARG A 246 -4.78 19.43 5.08
CA ARG A 246 -3.37 19.30 4.68
C ARG A 246 -3.16 19.79 3.25
N ASN A 247 -1.99 20.35 2.98
CA ASN A 247 -1.54 20.72 1.65
C ASN A 247 -0.40 19.79 1.20
N PRO A 248 -0.31 19.50 -0.09
CA PRO A 248 -1.17 19.93 -1.19
C PRO A 248 -2.56 19.27 -1.16
N GLN A 249 -3.49 19.72 -2.05
CA GLN A 249 -4.70 18.96 -2.37
C GLN A 249 -4.30 17.52 -2.74
N ALA A 250 -5.07 16.56 -2.28
CA ALA A 250 -4.86 15.17 -2.69
C ALA A 250 -4.96 15.04 -4.21
N TYR A 251 -3.89 14.52 -4.83
CA TYR A 251 -3.87 14.19 -6.25
C TYR A 251 -3.34 12.77 -6.43
N ILE A 252 -4.24 11.87 -6.83
CA ILE A 252 -3.97 10.46 -6.98
C ILE A 252 -4.15 10.03 -8.43
N ILE A 253 -3.13 9.42 -9.01
CA ILE A 253 -3.20 8.78 -10.33
C ILE A 253 -3.25 7.28 -10.10
N ALA A 254 -4.42 6.67 -10.32
CA ALA A 254 -4.62 5.23 -10.14
C ALA A 254 -4.83 4.55 -11.49
N TYR A 255 -3.94 3.64 -11.83
CA TYR A 255 -3.92 3.06 -13.17
C TYR A 255 -3.52 1.58 -13.18
N ASN A 256 -4.05 0.83 -14.14
CA ASN A 256 -3.75 -0.59 -14.30
C ASN A 256 -3.92 -1.39 -12.98
N ASN A 257 -4.95 -1.11 -12.18
CA ASN A 257 -5.27 -1.91 -11.01
C ASN A 257 -6.37 -2.93 -11.35
N THR A 258 -6.35 -4.09 -10.71
CA THR A 258 -7.39 -5.11 -10.78
C THR A 258 -8.12 -5.20 -9.44
N MET A 259 -9.42 -4.98 -9.43
CA MET A 259 -10.28 -4.99 -8.26
C MET A 259 -11.36 -6.04 -8.42
N VAL A 260 -11.39 -7.02 -7.52
CA VAL A 260 -12.28 -8.19 -7.62
C VAL A 260 -13.09 -8.36 -6.35
N ASN A 261 -14.39 -8.60 -6.47
CA ASN A 261 -15.33 -8.83 -5.36
C ASN A 261 -15.28 -7.75 -4.25
N THR A 262 -15.00 -6.51 -4.59
CA THR A 262 -14.89 -5.42 -3.61
C THR A 262 -16.24 -4.78 -3.29
N GLY A 263 -16.42 -4.31 -2.04
CA GLY A 263 -17.54 -3.51 -1.58
C GLY A 263 -18.79 -4.28 -1.14
N TRP A 264 -18.80 -5.60 -1.23
CA TRP A 264 -19.99 -6.41 -0.99
C TRP A 264 -20.23 -6.80 0.46
N ARG A 265 -19.16 -7.01 1.23
CA ARG A 265 -19.30 -7.53 2.61
C ARG A 265 -19.82 -6.50 3.60
N ARG A 266 -19.88 -5.23 3.23
CA ARG A 266 -20.47 -4.17 4.02
C ARG A 266 -22.00 -4.15 3.82
N PRO A 267 -22.82 -4.30 4.88
CA PRO A 267 -24.29 -4.43 4.73
C PRO A 267 -24.95 -3.14 4.20
N SER A 268 -24.44 -1.95 4.58
CA SER A 268 -24.97 -0.68 4.11
C SER A 268 -24.54 -0.40 2.66
N ALA A 269 -25.29 0.44 1.95
CA ALA A 269 -25.00 0.87 0.57
C ALA A 269 -23.75 1.76 0.44
N LYS A 270 -22.80 1.68 1.39
CA LYS A 270 -21.46 2.23 1.30
C LYS A 270 -20.53 1.18 0.70
N GLY A 271 -19.50 1.61 0.05
CA GLY A 271 -18.53 0.73 -0.56
C GLY A 271 -18.63 0.75 -2.07
N GLY A 272 -17.70 0.08 -2.68
CA GLY A 272 -17.53 0.05 -4.12
C GLY A 272 -16.09 -0.34 -4.42
N SER A 273 -15.64 -0.15 -5.65
CA SER A 273 -14.23 -0.30 -5.95
C SER A 273 -13.50 1.00 -5.67
N VAL A 274 -13.97 2.10 -6.20
CA VAL A 274 -13.41 3.44 -5.96
C VAL A 274 -14.47 4.34 -5.35
N TRP A 275 -14.12 5.07 -4.30
CA TRP A 275 -14.92 6.13 -3.72
C TRP A 275 -14.22 7.47 -3.86
N LEU A 276 -14.90 8.46 -4.46
CA LEU A 276 -14.41 9.82 -4.70
C LEU A 276 -15.17 10.81 -3.83
N GLU A 277 -14.45 11.62 -3.04
CA GLU A 277 -15.07 12.61 -2.17
C GLU A 277 -14.19 13.84 -1.89
N ASN A 278 -14.82 14.91 -1.41
CA ASN A 278 -14.15 16.10 -0.87
C ASN A 278 -13.18 16.76 -1.85
N THR A 279 -13.59 16.94 -3.11
CA THR A 279 -12.77 17.60 -4.13
C THR A 279 -11.38 16.99 -4.35
N VAL A 280 -11.23 15.66 -4.15
CA VAL A 280 -10.00 14.97 -4.51
C VAL A 280 -9.72 15.12 -6.00
N HIS A 281 -8.49 15.40 -6.40
CA HIS A 281 -8.07 15.27 -7.80
C HIS A 281 -7.68 13.82 -8.03
N ALA A 282 -8.41 13.11 -8.88
CA ALA A 282 -8.24 11.68 -9.11
C ALA A 282 -8.25 11.37 -10.61
N ASP A 283 -7.13 10.90 -11.13
CA ASP A 283 -7.05 10.39 -12.49
C ASP A 283 -7.04 8.87 -12.47
N LEU A 284 -8.02 8.25 -13.12
CA LEU A 284 -8.30 6.82 -13.07
C LEU A 284 -8.25 6.23 -14.48
N TYR A 285 -7.17 5.48 -14.79
CA TYR A 285 -6.93 4.92 -16.10
C TYR A 285 -6.74 3.40 -16.07
N ASN A 286 -7.26 2.69 -17.06
CA ASN A 286 -6.96 1.27 -17.27
C ASN A 286 -7.25 0.36 -16.07
N ASN A 287 -8.17 0.72 -15.16
CA ASN A 287 -8.50 -0.14 -14.03
C ASN A 287 -9.55 -1.18 -14.44
N LEU A 288 -9.41 -2.40 -13.92
CA LEU A 288 -10.31 -3.51 -14.15
C LEU A 288 -11.15 -3.76 -12.88
N PHE A 289 -12.46 -3.72 -13.05
CA PHE A 289 -13.46 -3.97 -12.01
C PHE A 289 -14.21 -5.26 -12.33
N ALA A 290 -13.92 -6.34 -11.62
CA ALA A 290 -14.57 -7.64 -11.82
C ALA A 290 -15.44 -8.02 -10.62
N ASN A 291 -16.72 -8.27 -10.84
CA ASN A 291 -17.68 -8.63 -9.81
C ASN A 291 -17.73 -7.64 -8.63
N THR A 292 -17.56 -6.35 -8.91
CA THR A 292 -17.48 -5.31 -7.87
C THR A 292 -18.83 -4.66 -7.61
N ARG A 293 -19.02 -4.16 -6.40
CA ARG A 293 -20.16 -3.34 -6.07
C ARG A 293 -19.86 -1.89 -6.46
N PHE A 294 -20.74 -1.26 -7.25
CA PHE A 294 -20.73 0.14 -7.68
C PHE A 294 -19.56 0.62 -8.57
N GLY A 295 -18.53 -0.14 -8.84
CA GLY A 295 -17.40 0.34 -9.65
C GLY A 295 -16.80 1.64 -9.09
N ILE A 296 -16.83 2.75 -9.85
CA ILE A 296 -16.43 4.09 -9.40
C ILE A 296 -17.67 4.85 -8.92
N LYS A 297 -17.63 5.27 -7.66
CA LYS A 297 -18.74 5.99 -7.02
C LYS A 297 -18.26 7.29 -6.38
N ARG A 298 -19.08 8.34 -6.43
CA ARG A 298 -18.77 9.66 -5.87
C ARG A 298 -19.72 10.09 -4.76
N ASP A 299 -19.23 10.93 -3.87
CA ASP A 299 -20.10 11.73 -3.01
C ASP A 299 -20.76 12.83 -3.84
N THR A 300 -22.07 12.79 -3.98
CA THR A 300 -22.80 13.79 -4.79
C THR A 300 -22.89 15.17 -4.15
N LYS A 301 -22.58 15.30 -2.86
CA LYS A 301 -22.55 16.58 -2.13
C LYS A 301 -21.18 17.25 -2.17
N ALA A 302 -20.14 16.44 -2.18
CA ALA A 302 -18.76 16.88 -2.24
C ALA A 302 -17.96 15.97 -3.21
N PRO A 303 -18.23 16.05 -4.52
CA PRO A 303 -17.61 15.16 -5.51
C PRO A 303 -16.12 15.44 -5.67
N GLU A 304 -15.48 14.69 -6.54
CA GLU A 304 -14.10 14.90 -6.98
C GLU A 304 -13.92 16.26 -7.66
N ASP A 305 -12.66 16.71 -7.75
CA ASP A 305 -12.28 17.92 -8.49
C ASP A 305 -12.63 17.76 -9.98
N LYS A 306 -13.08 18.85 -10.60
CA LYS A 306 -13.49 18.86 -12.02
C LYS A 306 -12.33 18.55 -13.00
N ARG A 307 -11.09 18.66 -12.55
CA ARG A 307 -9.90 18.30 -13.34
C ARG A 307 -9.66 16.79 -13.39
N SER A 308 -10.33 16.02 -12.55
CA SER A 308 -10.20 14.58 -12.50
C SER A 308 -10.55 13.94 -13.84
N VAL A 309 -9.78 12.94 -14.24
CA VAL A 309 -9.96 12.21 -15.49
C VAL A 309 -10.28 10.74 -15.18
N ILE A 310 -11.34 10.23 -15.79
CA ILE A 310 -11.74 8.82 -15.71
C ILE A 310 -11.81 8.31 -17.14
N SER A 311 -11.01 7.29 -17.46
CA SER A 311 -10.93 6.80 -18.85
C SER A 311 -10.38 5.38 -18.96
N ASN A 312 -10.87 4.67 -19.96
CA ASN A 312 -10.36 3.34 -20.35
C ASN A 312 -10.39 2.29 -19.22
N ASN A 313 -11.40 2.31 -18.37
CA ASN A 313 -11.61 1.28 -17.36
C ASN A 313 -12.54 0.18 -17.90
N LEU A 314 -12.46 -1.04 -17.33
CA LEU A 314 -13.31 -2.17 -17.71
C LEU A 314 -14.13 -2.64 -16.52
N TYR A 315 -15.44 -2.86 -16.74
CA TYR A 315 -16.39 -3.31 -15.73
C TYR A 315 -17.04 -4.61 -16.17
N TYR A 316 -16.82 -5.65 -15.39
CA TYR A 316 -17.32 -7.00 -15.62
C TYR A 316 -18.21 -7.48 -14.46
N GLY A 317 -19.32 -8.12 -14.77
CA GLY A 317 -20.17 -8.80 -13.81
C GLY A 317 -20.56 -10.19 -14.30
N TYR A 318 -20.29 -11.21 -13.47
CA TYR A 318 -20.66 -12.60 -13.76
C TYR A 318 -22.18 -12.81 -13.88
N ASP A 319 -22.93 -12.12 -13.03
CA ASP A 319 -24.39 -12.15 -13.04
C ASP A 319 -25.01 -10.75 -13.24
N GLN A 320 -26.30 -10.72 -13.56
CA GLN A 320 -27.01 -9.48 -13.85
C GLN A 320 -27.14 -8.60 -12.59
N THR A 321 -27.18 -9.18 -11.41
CA THR A 321 -27.23 -8.42 -10.14
C THR A 321 -25.97 -7.59 -9.98
N THR A 322 -24.83 -8.17 -10.26
CA THR A 322 -23.51 -7.49 -10.25
C THR A 322 -23.45 -6.42 -11.34
N VAL A 323 -23.84 -6.75 -12.58
CA VAL A 323 -23.87 -5.80 -13.71
C VAL A 323 -24.72 -4.57 -13.37
N ASN A 324 -25.88 -4.77 -12.76
CA ASN A 324 -26.77 -3.66 -12.40
C ASN A 324 -26.19 -2.72 -11.34
N GLN A 325 -25.20 -3.15 -10.53
CA GLN A 325 -24.60 -2.33 -9.48
C GLN A 325 -23.73 -1.18 -10.01
N PHE A 326 -23.03 -1.41 -11.12
CA PHE A 326 -22.08 -0.42 -11.65
C PHE A 326 -22.62 0.35 -12.87
N GLN A 327 -23.93 0.25 -13.17
CA GLN A 327 -24.50 1.06 -14.24
C GLN A 327 -24.44 2.56 -13.88
N PRO A 328 -24.05 3.42 -14.83
CA PRO A 328 -23.93 4.85 -14.58
C PRO A 328 -25.23 5.48 -14.04
N SER A 329 -25.08 6.32 -13.04
CA SER A 329 -26.18 7.00 -12.37
C SER A 329 -25.73 8.38 -11.85
N LYS A 330 -26.48 9.02 -10.95
CA LYS A 330 -26.07 10.28 -10.34
C LYS A 330 -24.76 10.17 -9.56
N ASP A 331 -24.52 9.02 -8.90
CA ASP A 331 -23.39 8.78 -8.01
C ASP A 331 -22.42 7.69 -8.50
N ILE A 332 -22.81 6.93 -9.52
CA ILE A 332 -21.93 5.94 -10.17
C ILE A 332 -21.41 6.53 -11.48
N VAL A 333 -20.09 6.59 -11.61
CA VAL A 333 -19.42 7.34 -12.68
C VAL A 333 -18.91 6.40 -13.74
N ALA A 334 -19.16 6.75 -14.99
CA ALA A 334 -18.49 6.18 -16.15
C ALA A 334 -17.52 7.20 -16.74
N GLY A 335 -16.36 6.73 -17.17
CA GLY A 335 -15.35 7.52 -17.84
C GLY A 335 -15.44 7.47 -19.36
N VAL A 336 -14.59 8.25 -20.00
CA VAL A 336 -14.46 8.23 -21.45
C VAL A 336 -13.79 6.92 -21.89
N ASN A 337 -14.36 6.25 -22.91
CA ASN A 337 -13.89 4.97 -23.40
C ASN A 337 -13.88 3.81 -22.38
N ASP A 338 -14.64 3.94 -21.28
CA ASP A 338 -14.82 2.83 -20.35
C ASP A 338 -15.62 1.70 -21.06
N ILE A 339 -15.20 0.46 -20.84
CA ILE A 339 -15.87 -0.75 -21.34
C ILE A 339 -16.81 -1.24 -20.23
N ILE A 340 -18.09 -0.99 -20.37
CA ILE A 340 -19.09 -1.29 -19.33
C ILE A 340 -20.00 -2.43 -19.80
N SER A 341 -20.01 -3.53 -19.06
CA SER A 341 -20.94 -4.65 -19.31
C SER A 341 -22.38 -4.20 -19.08
N THR A 342 -23.28 -4.59 -19.97
CA THR A 342 -24.73 -4.33 -19.86
C THR A 342 -25.52 -5.58 -19.55
N LYS A 343 -24.94 -6.75 -19.81
CA LYS A 343 -25.51 -8.06 -19.52
C LYS A 343 -24.53 -8.91 -18.74
N ALA A 344 -25.04 -9.86 -18.00
CA ALA A 344 -24.24 -10.87 -17.30
C ALA A 344 -23.26 -11.56 -18.24
N GLY A 345 -22.00 -11.62 -17.85
CA GLY A 345 -20.93 -12.26 -18.63
C GLY A 345 -20.36 -11.44 -19.80
N ASP A 346 -20.97 -10.27 -20.15
CA ASP A 346 -20.38 -9.37 -21.14
C ASP A 346 -18.99 -8.89 -20.68
N ASN A 347 -18.07 -8.71 -21.63
CA ASN A 347 -16.71 -8.19 -21.38
C ASN A 347 -15.91 -8.99 -20.33
N ASP A 348 -16.11 -10.31 -20.32
CA ASP A 348 -15.37 -11.23 -19.49
C ASP A 348 -13.85 -11.00 -19.64
N PRO A 349 -13.13 -10.64 -18.55
CA PRO A 349 -11.69 -10.39 -18.60
C PRO A 349 -10.88 -11.64 -18.95
N LYS A 350 -11.48 -12.81 -18.89
CA LYS A 350 -10.86 -14.12 -19.20
C LYS A 350 -9.57 -14.32 -18.38
N PHE A 351 -9.69 -14.31 -17.08
CA PHE A 351 -8.57 -14.63 -16.21
C PHE A 351 -8.06 -16.06 -16.43
N VAL A 352 -6.75 -16.28 -16.33
CA VAL A 352 -6.12 -17.59 -16.55
C VAL A 352 -6.64 -18.64 -15.56
N ASN A 353 -6.77 -18.28 -14.29
CA ASN A 353 -7.26 -19.19 -13.26
C ASN A 353 -7.98 -18.43 -12.13
N TYR A 354 -9.18 -17.96 -12.42
CA TYR A 354 -10.08 -17.41 -11.39
C TYR A 354 -11.51 -17.86 -11.70
N PRO A 355 -12.20 -18.56 -10.78
CA PRO A 355 -13.58 -18.96 -11.01
C PRO A 355 -14.50 -17.73 -10.82
N GLU A 356 -14.94 -17.16 -11.93
CA GLU A 356 -15.69 -15.89 -11.97
C GLU A 356 -17.05 -15.97 -11.27
N SER A 357 -17.60 -17.20 -11.14
CA SER A 357 -18.77 -17.50 -10.30
C SER A 357 -18.48 -17.48 -8.80
N THR A 358 -17.25 -17.14 -8.38
CA THR A 358 -16.92 -17.03 -6.95
C THR A 358 -17.91 -16.07 -6.28
N PRO A 359 -18.59 -16.49 -5.19
CA PRO A 359 -19.55 -15.64 -4.51
C PRO A 359 -18.94 -14.30 -4.09
N VAL A 360 -19.61 -13.20 -4.42
CA VAL A 360 -19.12 -11.83 -4.15
C VAL A 360 -18.86 -11.53 -2.66
N LEU A 361 -19.50 -12.30 -1.76
CA LEU A 361 -19.27 -12.20 -0.32
C LEU A 361 -18.07 -13.03 0.17
N ASN A 362 -17.43 -13.81 -0.72
CA ASN A 362 -16.26 -14.61 -0.33
C ASN A 362 -15.10 -13.72 0.06
N ALA A 363 -14.62 -13.89 1.31
CA ALA A 363 -13.46 -13.19 1.84
C ALA A 363 -12.17 -14.01 1.77
N VAL A 364 -12.25 -15.30 1.39
CA VAL A 364 -11.08 -16.19 1.34
C VAL A 364 -10.39 -16.05 0.00
N PHE A 365 -9.13 -15.63 0.03
CA PHE A 365 -8.30 -15.54 -1.16
C PHE A 365 -7.55 -16.87 -1.36
N ASN A 366 -7.61 -17.39 -2.60
CA ASN A 366 -6.84 -18.56 -2.97
C ASN A 366 -5.57 -18.14 -3.71
N THR A 367 -4.42 -18.46 -3.17
CA THR A 367 -3.11 -18.11 -3.74
C THR A 367 -2.81 -18.83 -5.08
N ALA A 368 -3.59 -19.84 -5.44
CA ALA A 368 -3.51 -20.49 -6.74
C ALA A 368 -4.27 -19.72 -7.85
N TRP A 369 -5.07 -18.71 -7.50
CA TRP A 369 -5.72 -17.89 -8.52
C TRP A 369 -4.70 -17.08 -9.31
N ASP A 370 -5.01 -16.94 -10.61
CA ASP A 370 -4.17 -16.26 -11.57
C ASP A 370 -5.01 -15.27 -12.37
N PHE A 371 -4.76 -14.00 -12.16
CA PHE A 371 -5.48 -12.89 -12.77
C PHE A 371 -4.83 -12.37 -14.06
N HIS A 372 -3.84 -13.08 -14.62
CA HIS A 372 -3.37 -12.78 -15.97
C HIS A 372 -4.48 -12.99 -16.99
N LEU A 373 -4.42 -12.23 -18.07
CA LEU A 373 -5.42 -12.26 -19.13
C LEU A 373 -5.10 -13.34 -20.15
N GLN A 374 -6.12 -14.09 -20.57
CA GLN A 374 -6.00 -15.00 -21.69
C GLN A 374 -6.12 -14.24 -23.03
N SER A 375 -5.63 -14.85 -24.09
CA SER A 375 -5.85 -14.36 -25.46
C SER A 375 -7.33 -14.14 -25.74
N GLY A 376 -7.65 -13.02 -26.39
CA GLY A 376 -9.04 -12.63 -26.67
C GLY A 376 -9.79 -11.99 -25.48
N SER A 377 -9.10 -11.64 -24.40
CA SER A 377 -9.66 -10.78 -23.35
C SER A 377 -10.00 -9.39 -23.91
N PRO A 378 -11.18 -8.83 -23.61
CA PRO A 378 -11.54 -7.45 -23.98
C PRO A 378 -10.69 -6.39 -23.26
N ALA A 379 -9.91 -6.76 -22.26
CA ALA A 379 -8.98 -5.87 -21.58
C ALA A 379 -7.67 -5.67 -22.36
N LEU A 380 -7.35 -6.52 -23.32
CA LEU A 380 -6.13 -6.40 -24.13
C LEU A 380 -6.25 -5.30 -25.18
N ASN A 381 -5.18 -4.51 -25.36
CA ASN A 381 -5.07 -3.42 -26.35
C ASN A 381 -6.09 -2.27 -26.18
N HIS A 382 -6.70 -2.12 -25.00
CA HIS A 382 -7.62 -1.03 -24.68
C HIS A 382 -7.09 -0.08 -23.61
N GLY A 383 -5.93 -0.37 -23.05
CA GLY A 383 -5.23 0.56 -22.13
C GLY A 383 -4.54 1.69 -22.90
N ILE A 384 -4.45 2.83 -22.24
CA ILE A 384 -3.72 4.02 -22.72
C ILE A 384 -2.44 4.20 -21.93
N THR A 385 -1.41 4.77 -22.58
CA THR A 385 -0.08 4.94 -21.99
C THR A 385 0.39 6.40 -21.98
N ASN A 386 -0.39 7.31 -22.56
CA ASN A 386 -0.01 8.71 -22.81
C ASN A 386 -0.46 9.68 -21.72
N PHE A 387 -0.41 9.29 -20.46
CA PHE A 387 -0.66 10.19 -19.32
C PHE A 387 0.59 10.33 -18.44
N THR A 388 0.67 11.45 -17.72
CA THR A 388 1.81 11.76 -16.86
C THR A 388 1.58 11.21 -15.46
N ARG A 389 2.56 10.49 -14.91
CA ARG A 389 2.62 10.06 -13.51
C ARG A 389 3.38 11.08 -12.67
N HIS A 390 3.07 11.18 -11.39
CA HIS A 390 3.79 12.08 -10.47
C HIS A 390 5.26 11.69 -10.32
N HIS A 391 5.53 10.38 -10.29
CA HIS A 391 6.82 9.83 -9.91
C HIS A 391 7.44 8.97 -11.03
N ALA A 392 7.23 9.39 -12.30
CA ALA A 392 7.85 8.75 -13.47
C ALA A 392 9.39 8.83 -13.42
N ALA A 393 9.96 9.87 -12.82
CA ALA A 393 11.40 10.00 -12.57
C ALA A 393 11.85 9.31 -11.27
N GLY A 394 10.91 8.78 -10.49
CA GLY A 394 11.16 8.07 -9.24
C GLY A 394 11.23 8.94 -7.99
N ILE A 395 11.17 8.26 -6.86
CA ILE A 395 11.40 8.79 -5.51
C ILE A 395 12.62 8.08 -4.94
N THR A 396 13.66 8.83 -4.58
CA THR A 396 14.85 8.29 -3.92
C THR A 396 14.65 8.27 -2.42
N VAL A 397 14.81 7.10 -1.80
CA VAL A 397 14.73 6.86 -0.34
C VAL A 397 15.92 6.03 0.09
N ASN A 398 16.67 6.51 1.09
CA ASN A 398 17.87 5.83 1.60
C ASN A 398 18.76 5.27 0.47
N GLY A 399 19.05 6.10 -0.54
CA GLY A 399 19.94 5.77 -1.66
C GLY A 399 19.37 4.85 -2.75
N VAL A 400 18.10 4.40 -2.63
CA VAL A 400 17.42 3.59 -3.64
C VAL A 400 16.33 4.41 -4.31
N THR A 401 16.28 4.40 -5.64
CA THR A 401 15.24 5.09 -6.41
C THR A 401 14.14 4.12 -6.83
N TYR A 402 12.92 4.39 -6.41
CA TYR A 402 11.71 3.68 -6.80
C TYR A 402 10.96 4.49 -7.85
N VAL A 403 10.63 3.86 -8.95
CA VAL A 403 9.94 4.49 -10.09
C VAL A 403 8.52 3.94 -10.18
N SER A 404 7.53 4.80 -10.41
CA SER A 404 6.19 4.34 -10.73
C SER A 404 6.21 3.52 -12.03
N PRO A 405 5.60 2.32 -12.09
CA PRO A 405 5.59 1.49 -13.29
C PRO A 405 5.03 2.23 -14.51
N ASP A 406 5.58 1.96 -15.69
CA ASP A 406 5.01 2.49 -16.93
C ASP A 406 3.60 1.93 -17.16
N PRO A 407 2.62 2.76 -17.60
CA PRO A 407 1.29 2.28 -17.92
C PRO A 407 1.33 1.23 -19.06
N ALA A 408 0.45 0.24 -18.97
CA ALA A 408 0.34 -0.82 -19.96
C ALA A 408 -0.76 -0.53 -21.00
N THR A 409 -0.62 -1.16 -22.18
CA THR A 409 -1.64 -1.10 -23.24
C THR A 409 -2.83 -2.02 -23.00
N TYR A 410 -2.87 -2.70 -21.86
CA TYR A 410 -3.99 -3.50 -21.39
C TYR A 410 -4.64 -2.87 -20.15
N ILE A 411 -5.87 -3.27 -19.84
CA ILE A 411 -6.61 -2.83 -18.65
C ILE A 411 -6.42 -3.87 -17.54
N GLY A 412 -6.17 -3.39 -16.30
CA GLY A 412 -5.90 -4.24 -15.14
C GLY A 412 -4.42 -4.36 -14.80
N ALA A 413 -4.12 -5.10 -13.71
CA ALA A 413 -2.77 -5.22 -13.16
C ALA A 413 -1.89 -6.24 -13.89
N PHE A 414 -2.49 -7.15 -14.65
CA PHE A 414 -1.78 -8.27 -15.28
C PHE A 414 -2.11 -8.33 -16.77
N GLY A 415 -1.08 -8.44 -17.61
CA GLY A 415 -1.23 -8.70 -19.01
C GLY A 415 -1.38 -10.21 -19.30
N THR A 416 -1.01 -10.63 -20.50
CA THR A 416 -0.84 -12.06 -20.81
C THR A 416 0.45 -12.59 -20.20
N LYS A 417 0.47 -13.88 -19.86
CA LYS A 417 1.73 -14.59 -19.52
C LYS A 417 2.62 -14.74 -20.72
#